data_5dd9de24446549d905ddc1906ceb84be
#
_entry.id   5dd9de24446549d905ddc1906ceb84be
#
_cell.length_a   1.000
_cell.length_b   1.000
_cell.length_c   1.000
_cell.angle_alpha   90.00
_cell.angle_beta   90.00
_cell.angle_gamma   90.00
#
_symmetry.space_group_name_H-M   'P 1'
#
loop_
_entity.id
_entity.type
_entity.pdbx_description
1 polymer ?
#
loop_
_entity_poly.entity_id
_entity_poly.type
_entity_poly.pdbx_seq_one_letter_code
_entity_poly.pdbx_strand_id
1 'polypeptide(L)'
;SGGLSTIYFPKTDTMRGNTGDSYAIAARAGAELVDMEQIQFLPFCLTSPPAFEGLLGGEPVTASYLGVLRDKNKKVILDGVYLRTRAECSAAIMKAVEDGRGTKNGGAYLDMTANKRAPKSGVYFMKFLKGSLPSAYNNVRQAMSKSESQCEDLWEVRPSAHYMMGGIRVDENCCSIGGSKGLKNDGILGLFAAGQ
;
A
#
# COMPACT_ATOMS: atom_id res chain seq x y z
N SER A 1 13.74 -12.34 3.55
CA SER A 1 12.54 -12.15 4.32
C SER A 1 12.39 -10.73 4.82
N GLY A 2 11.17 -10.24 4.84
CA GLY A 2 10.82 -8.89 5.26
C GLY A 2 10.84 -7.84 4.15
N GLY A 3 11.29 -8.17 2.96
CA GLY A 3 11.28 -7.26 1.82
C GLY A 3 12.28 -6.11 1.91
N LEU A 4 12.08 -5.09 1.07
CA LEU A 4 12.96 -3.92 0.95
C LEU A 4 12.20 -2.58 0.99
N SER A 5 10.95 -2.57 1.42
CA SER A 5 10.06 -1.40 1.30
C SER A 5 10.56 -0.17 2.08
N THR A 6 11.50 -0.34 3.02
CA THR A 6 12.13 0.77 3.76
C THR A 6 12.87 1.76 2.86
N ILE A 7 13.30 1.36 1.65
CA ILE A 7 13.91 2.31 0.70
C ILE A 7 12.96 3.43 0.28
N TYR A 8 11.64 3.24 0.47
CA TYR A 8 10.60 4.24 0.18
C TYR A 8 10.26 5.12 1.38
N PHE A 9 10.92 4.91 2.53
CA PHE A 9 10.60 5.70 3.74
C PHE A 9 10.61 7.21 3.47
N PRO A 10 9.64 8.00 3.99
CA PRO A 10 8.53 7.61 4.91
C PRO A 10 7.29 7.03 4.22
N LYS A 11 7.31 6.84 2.91
CA LYS A 11 6.16 6.39 2.09
C LYS A 11 6.09 4.88 2.03
N THR A 12 6.03 4.25 3.18
CA THR A 12 5.87 2.81 3.37
C THR A 12 5.12 2.55 4.68
N ASP A 13 4.30 1.53 4.70
CA ASP A 13 3.61 1.06 5.91
C ASP A 13 4.32 -0.12 6.58
N THR A 14 5.49 -0.51 6.06
CA THR A 14 6.26 -1.64 6.58
C THR A 14 7.26 -1.20 7.66
N MET A 15 7.78 -2.18 8.37
CA MET A 15 8.78 -1.96 9.42
C MET A 15 10.08 -1.38 8.84
N ARG A 16 10.72 -0.45 9.56
CA ARG A 16 11.98 0.17 9.15
C ARG A 16 13.15 -0.81 8.97
N GLY A 17 13.04 -2.02 9.53
CA GLY A 17 14.01 -3.09 9.36
C GLY A 17 13.93 -3.85 8.03
N ASN A 18 12.94 -3.54 7.18
CA ASN A 18 12.78 -4.19 5.87
C ASN A 18 13.69 -3.56 4.82
N THR A 19 15.00 -3.73 5.01
CA THR A 19 16.08 -3.05 4.27
C THR A 19 16.56 -3.84 3.05
N GLY A 20 16.05 -5.06 2.84
CA GLY A 20 16.45 -5.93 1.73
C GLY A 20 17.76 -6.71 1.99
N ASP A 21 18.25 -6.75 3.22
CA ASP A 21 19.50 -7.44 3.56
C ASP A 21 19.49 -8.92 3.19
N SER A 22 18.33 -9.59 3.33
CA SER A 22 18.15 -10.98 2.93
C SER A 22 18.39 -11.21 1.44
N TYR A 23 17.97 -10.29 0.57
CA TYR A 23 18.26 -10.37 -0.86
C TYR A 23 19.75 -10.20 -1.16
N ALA A 24 20.40 -9.26 -0.47
CA ALA A 24 21.84 -9.04 -0.62
C ALA A 24 22.64 -10.26 -0.17
N ILE A 25 22.27 -10.88 0.96
CA ILE A 25 22.89 -12.09 1.48
C ILE A 25 22.72 -13.25 0.49
N ALA A 26 21.50 -13.47 0.01
CA ALA A 26 21.19 -14.53 -0.92
C ALA A 26 21.90 -14.35 -2.28
N ALA A 27 21.92 -13.13 -2.83
CA ALA A 27 22.63 -12.81 -4.06
C ALA A 27 24.14 -13.04 -3.93
N ARG A 28 24.76 -12.68 -2.80
CA ARG A 28 26.19 -12.96 -2.53
C ARG A 28 26.48 -14.46 -2.42
N ALA A 29 25.49 -15.23 -1.94
CA ALA A 29 25.57 -16.70 -1.92
C ALA A 29 25.35 -17.34 -3.30
N GLY A 30 25.00 -16.54 -4.33
CA GLY A 30 24.76 -17.00 -5.68
C GLY A 30 23.29 -17.33 -6.00
N ALA A 31 22.34 -16.97 -5.15
CA ALA A 31 20.91 -17.16 -5.41
C ALA A 31 20.43 -16.24 -6.52
N GLU A 32 19.49 -16.72 -7.33
CA GLU A 32 18.77 -15.92 -8.31
C GLU A 32 17.73 -15.03 -7.62
N LEU A 33 17.66 -13.78 -8.06
CA LEU A 33 16.60 -12.84 -7.68
C LEU A 33 15.66 -12.67 -8.88
N VAL A 34 14.35 -12.69 -8.64
CA VAL A 34 13.32 -12.60 -9.68
C VAL A 34 12.31 -11.51 -9.35
N ASP A 35 11.78 -10.84 -10.37
CA ASP A 35 10.70 -9.86 -10.29
C ASP A 35 10.96 -8.74 -9.26
N MET A 36 12.21 -8.33 -9.09
CA MET A 36 12.61 -7.34 -8.09
C MET A 36 12.00 -5.96 -8.32
N GLU A 37 11.50 -5.68 -9.50
CA GLU A 37 10.77 -4.46 -9.86
C GLU A 37 9.29 -4.50 -9.45
N GLN A 38 8.77 -5.66 -9.05
CA GLN A 38 7.37 -5.86 -8.71
C GLN A 38 7.10 -5.49 -7.25
N ILE A 39 6.85 -4.21 -7.00
CA ILE A 39 6.51 -3.70 -5.66
C ILE A 39 5.04 -3.33 -5.63
N GLN A 40 4.31 -3.85 -4.65
CA GLN A 40 2.93 -3.49 -4.40
C GLN A 40 2.84 -2.17 -3.65
N PHE A 41 2.00 -1.27 -4.13
CA PHE A 41 1.65 -0.03 -3.45
C PHE A 41 0.21 -0.08 -2.96
N LEU A 42 -0.01 0.36 -1.73
CA LEU A 42 -1.34 0.59 -1.17
C LEU A 42 -1.75 2.04 -1.44
N PRO A 43 -2.91 2.27 -2.07
CA PRO A 43 -3.28 3.61 -2.55
C PRO A 43 -3.67 4.58 -1.45
N PHE A 44 -4.22 4.11 -0.33
CA PHE A 44 -4.85 4.95 0.69
C PHE A 44 -4.08 4.95 2.00
N CYS A 45 -2.80 5.33 1.90
CA CYS A 45 -1.98 5.57 3.07
C CYS A 45 -2.00 7.06 3.45
N LEU A 46 -1.79 7.32 4.74
CA LEU A 46 -1.86 8.66 5.32
C LEU A 46 -0.71 9.54 4.84
N THR A 47 -0.97 10.82 4.64
CA THR A 47 0.02 11.82 4.22
C THR A 47 0.48 12.69 5.39
N SER A 48 -0.30 12.72 6.47
CA SER A 48 -0.06 13.54 7.65
C SER A 48 -0.77 12.97 8.89
N PRO A 49 -0.37 13.34 10.12
CA PRO A 49 0.88 14.04 10.45
C PRO A 49 2.12 13.17 10.19
N PRO A 50 3.36 13.72 10.23
CA PRO A 50 4.58 12.97 9.88
C PRO A 50 4.78 11.64 10.63
N ALA A 51 4.27 11.53 11.86
CA ALA A 51 4.35 10.29 12.63
C ALA A 51 3.49 9.14 12.05
N PHE A 52 2.52 9.47 11.20
CA PHE A 52 1.60 8.53 10.56
C PHE A 52 1.77 8.47 9.04
N GLU A 53 2.69 9.27 8.48
CA GLU A 53 2.95 9.27 7.04
C GLU A 53 3.34 7.87 6.56
N GLY A 54 2.71 7.43 5.49
CA GLY A 54 2.91 6.11 4.89
C GLY A 54 2.06 4.99 5.48
N LEU A 55 1.51 5.16 6.69
CA LEU A 55 0.69 4.12 7.32
C LEU A 55 -0.66 3.96 6.62
N LEU A 56 -1.12 2.72 6.54
CA LEU A 56 -2.40 2.39 5.92
C LEU A 56 -3.56 3.05 6.66
N GLY A 57 -4.42 3.77 5.91
CA GLY A 57 -5.69 4.30 6.38
C GLY A 57 -6.89 3.50 5.88
N GLY A 58 -6.79 2.95 4.66
CA GLY A 58 -7.88 2.20 4.04
C GLY A 58 -7.47 1.50 2.75
N GLU A 59 -8.42 0.77 2.18
CA GLU A 59 -8.29 0.02 0.93
C GLU A 59 -9.43 0.41 -0.03
N PRO A 60 -9.32 0.11 -1.34
CA PRO A 60 -10.41 0.37 -2.26
C PRO A 60 -11.75 -0.21 -1.78
N VAL A 61 -11.77 -1.42 -1.24
CA VAL A 61 -12.98 -2.04 -0.69
C VAL A 61 -13.59 -1.25 0.47
N THR A 62 -12.77 -0.61 1.30
CA THR A 62 -13.27 0.16 2.45
C THR A 62 -13.84 1.52 2.06
N ALA A 63 -13.55 2.01 0.85
CA ALA A 63 -14.17 3.23 0.32
C ALA A 63 -15.67 3.08 0.04
N SER A 64 -16.16 1.83 -0.03
CA SER A 64 -17.54 1.48 -0.33
C SER A 64 -18.02 2.01 -1.69
N TYR A 65 -19.27 1.75 -2.05
CA TYR A 65 -19.79 1.98 -3.40
C TYR A 65 -19.77 3.44 -3.87
N LEU A 66 -19.85 4.39 -2.94
CA LEU A 66 -19.92 5.82 -3.26
C LEU A 66 -18.58 6.55 -3.01
N GLY A 67 -17.51 5.80 -2.73
CA GLY A 67 -16.17 6.37 -2.60
C GLY A 67 -15.60 6.81 -3.95
N VAL A 68 -15.00 8.01 -3.99
CA VAL A 68 -14.35 8.57 -5.17
C VAL A 68 -13.02 9.21 -4.80
N LEU A 69 -12.08 9.27 -5.76
CA LEU A 69 -10.86 10.05 -5.61
C LEU A 69 -11.02 11.42 -6.25
N ARG A 70 -10.50 12.45 -5.57
CA ARG A 70 -10.53 13.84 -6.02
C ARG A 70 -9.14 14.47 -5.98
N ASP A 71 -8.89 15.40 -6.89
CA ASP A 71 -7.68 16.23 -6.91
C ASP A 71 -7.75 17.37 -5.86
N LYS A 72 -6.70 18.22 -5.82
CA LYS A 72 -6.62 19.39 -4.94
C LYS A 72 -7.79 20.35 -5.08
N ASN A 73 -8.39 20.42 -6.27
CA ASN A 73 -9.53 21.28 -6.59
C ASN A 73 -10.88 20.56 -6.31
N LYS A 74 -10.86 19.40 -5.68
CA LYS A 74 -12.02 18.53 -5.40
C LYS A 74 -12.71 17.99 -6.65
N LYS A 75 -12.08 18.09 -7.83
CA LYS A 75 -12.56 17.46 -9.07
C LYS A 75 -12.31 15.95 -9.00
N VAL A 76 -13.29 15.16 -9.42
CA VAL A 76 -13.17 13.68 -9.47
C VAL A 76 -12.09 13.29 -10.46
N ILE A 77 -11.13 12.48 -10.03
CA ILE A 77 -10.07 11.89 -10.85
C ILE A 77 -10.28 10.38 -11.06
N LEU A 78 -11.01 9.73 -10.16
CA LEU A 78 -11.42 8.33 -10.29
C LEU A 78 -12.71 8.10 -9.52
N ASP A 79 -13.69 7.51 -10.19
CA ASP A 79 -14.94 7.03 -9.59
C ASP A 79 -14.96 5.51 -9.45
N GLY A 80 -15.98 4.99 -8.77
CA GLY A 80 -16.15 3.57 -8.58
C GLY A 80 -14.95 2.90 -7.89
N VAL A 81 -14.30 3.59 -6.98
CA VAL A 81 -13.08 3.18 -6.29
C VAL A 81 -13.18 1.77 -5.70
N TYR A 82 -14.34 1.40 -5.17
CA TYR A 82 -14.62 0.07 -4.63
C TYR A 82 -14.36 -1.07 -5.63
N LEU A 83 -14.56 -0.82 -6.92
CA LEU A 83 -14.38 -1.81 -8.00
C LEU A 83 -13.00 -1.74 -8.66
N ARG A 84 -12.13 -0.84 -8.19
CA ARG A 84 -10.80 -0.64 -8.77
C ARG A 84 -9.75 -1.45 -8.03
N THR A 85 -8.70 -1.80 -8.76
CA THR A 85 -7.51 -2.41 -8.17
C THR A 85 -6.67 -1.38 -7.40
N ARG A 86 -5.80 -1.86 -6.51
CA ARG A 86 -4.81 -1.02 -5.83
C ARG A 86 -3.94 -0.25 -6.83
N ALA A 87 -3.54 -0.91 -7.93
CA ALA A 87 -2.71 -0.31 -8.98
C ALA A 87 -3.43 0.84 -9.70
N GLU A 88 -4.70 0.66 -10.10
CA GLU A 88 -5.48 1.71 -10.75
C GLU A 88 -5.67 2.93 -9.83
N CYS A 89 -5.99 2.71 -8.56
CA CYS A 89 -6.12 3.80 -7.60
C CYS A 89 -4.79 4.54 -7.40
N SER A 90 -3.70 3.81 -7.23
CA SER A 90 -2.35 4.38 -7.07
C SER A 90 -1.93 5.17 -8.30
N ALA A 91 -2.15 4.63 -9.50
CA ALA A 91 -1.84 5.30 -10.76
C ALA A 91 -2.66 6.59 -10.93
N ALA A 92 -3.96 6.58 -10.61
CA ALA A 92 -4.82 7.76 -10.70
C ALA A 92 -4.35 8.88 -9.76
N ILE A 93 -3.95 8.54 -8.53
CA ILE A 93 -3.40 9.50 -7.56
C ILE A 93 -2.09 10.09 -8.09
N MET A 94 -1.14 9.24 -8.48
CA MET A 94 0.18 9.70 -8.92
C MET A 94 0.11 10.49 -10.21
N LYS A 95 -0.76 10.11 -11.15
CA LYS A 95 -1.02 10.91 -12.34
C LYS A 95 -1.53 12.32 -12.02
N ALA A 96 -2.44 12.45 -11.06
CA ALA A 96 -2.90 13.76 -10.63
C ALA A 96 -1.78 14.59 -9.99
N VAL A 97 -0.86 13.94 -9.26
CA VAL A 97 0.32 14.60 -8.68
C VAL A 97 1.27 15.09 -9.78
N GLU A 98 1.60 14.24 -10.75
CA GLU A 98 2.45 14.57 -11.90
C GLU A 98 1.88 15.73 -12.73
N ASP A 99 0.56 15.75 -12.95
CA ASP A 99 -0.14 16.83 -13.65
C ASP A 99 -0.23 18.14 -12.83
N GLY A 100 0.40 18.22 -11.66
CA GLY A 100 0.34 19.38 -10.77
C GLY A 100 -1.03 19.58 -10.08
N ARG A 101 -1.89 18.56 -10.10
CA ARG A 101 -3.23 18.57 -9.48
C ARG A 101 -3.25 17.85 -8.12
N GLY A 102 -2.11 17.36 -7.64
CA GLY A 102 -1.96 16.74 -6.32
C GLY A 102 -2.25 17.71 -5.18
N THR A 103 -2.54 17.16 -4.01
CA THR A 103 -2.71 17.91 -2.75
C THR A 103 -1.37 18.46 -2.28
N LYS A 104 -1.38 19.28 -1.22
CA LYS A 104 -0.16 19.90 -0.68
C LYS A 104 0.89 18.89 -0.20
N ASN A 105 0.46 17.69 0.23
CA ASN A 105 1.36 16.62 0.67
C ASN A 105 1.64 15.59 -0.44
N GLY A 106 1.32 15.89 -1.70
CA GLY A 106 1.63 15.06 -2.86
C GLY A 106 0.75 13.80 -2.96
N GLY A 107 -0.52 13.93 -2.65
CA GLY A 107 -1.53 12.88 -2.74
C GLY A 107 -2.80 13.33 -3.46
N ALA A 108 -3.92 12.70 -3.12
CA ALA A 108 -5.27 13.03 -3.55
C ALA A 108 -6.24 12.95 -2.36
N TYR A 109 -7.47 13.39 -2.55
CA TYR A 109 -8.51 13.23 -1.55
C TYR A 109 -9.37 12.00 -1.84
N LEU A 110 -9.48 11.11 -0.86
CA LEU A 110 -10.47 10.05 -0.83
C LEU A 110 -11.75 10.61 -0.21
N ASP A 111 -12.80 10.73 -1.01
CA ASP A 111 -14.12 11.22 -0.61
C ASP A 111 -15.07 10.05 -0.39
N MET A 112 -15.40 9.79 0.85
CA MET A 112 -16.35 8.77 1.28
C MET A 112 -17.63 9.37 1.88
N THR A 113 -17.76 10.69 1.87
CA THR A 113 -18.87 11.41 2.52
C THR A 113 -20.24 11.01 1.99
N ALA A 114 -20.32 10.66 0.69
CA ALA A 114 -21.57 10.24 0.07
C ALA A 114 -22.17 8.97 0.71
N ASN A 115 -21.35 8.08 1.26
CA ASN A 115 -21.82 6.87 1.95
C ASN A 115 -22.62 7.18 3.23
N LYS A 116 -22.50 8.40 3.76
CA LYS A 116 -23.20 8.84 4.99
C LYS A 116 -24.47 9.65 4.74
N ARG A 117 -24.82 9.96 3.49
CA ARG A 117 -25.96 10.85 3.18
C ARG A 117 -27.28 10.37 3.73
N ALA A 118 -27.53 9.05 3.78
CA ALA A 118 -28.70 8.48 4.42
C ALA A 118 -28.34 7.93 5.80
N PRO A 119 -29.11 8.25 6.86
CA PRO A 119 -28.74 7.88 8.23
C PRO A 119 -28.49 6.39 8.45
N LYS A 120 -29.36 5.53 7.92
CA LYS A 120 -29.20 4.07 8.05
C LYS A 120 -27.96 3.57 7.32
N SER A 121 -27.75 3.99 6.06
CA SER A 121 -26.55 3.57 5.29
C SER A 121 -25.27 4.07 5.95
N GLY A 122 -25.26 5.29 6.51
CA GLY A 122 -24.12 5.83 7.24
C GLY A 122 -23.71 4.99 8.44
N VAL A 123 -24.67 4.47 9.21
CA VAL A 123 -24.40 3.56 10.33
C VAL A 123 -23.77 2.26 9.85
N TYR A 124 -24.31 1.63 8.83
CA TYR A 124 -23.76 0.41 8.24
C TYR A 124 -22.37 0.64 7.66
N PHE A 125 -22.19 1.71 6.91
CA PHE A 125 -20.89 2.06 6.35
C PHE A 125 -19.82 2.23 7.43
N MET A 126 -20.10 2.98 8.48
CA MET A 126 -19.16 3.17 9.58
C MET A 126 -18.86 1.87 10.34
N LYS A 127 -19.85 1.00 10.52
CA LYS A 127 -19.62 -0.34 11.10
C LYS A 127 -18.71 -1.17 10.20
N PHE A 128 -18.96 -1.17 8.89
CA PHE A 128 -18.13 -1.86 7.90
C PHE A 128 -16.70 -1.33 7.89
N LEU A 129 -16.51 -0.01 7.78
CA LEU A 129 -15.19 0.64 7.77
C LEU A 129 -14.37 0.27 9.00
N LYS A 130 -14.97 0.36 10.20
CA LYS A 130 -14.31 0.06 11.46
C LYS A 130 -13.99 -1.42 11.63
N GLY A 131 -14.82 -2.29 11.10
CA GLY A 131 -14.68 -3.75 11.25
C GLY A 131 -13.83 -4.42 10.19
N SER A 132 -13.73 -3.85 8.98
CA SER A 132 -12.99 -4.47 7.88
C SER A 132 -11.47 -4.42 8.05
N LEU A 133 -10.95 -3.28 8.50
CA LEU A 133 -9.51 -3.05 8.73
C LEU A 133 -9.31 -2.29 10.05
N PRO A 134 -9.48 -2.94 11.21
CA PRO A 134 -9.46 -2.25 12.51
C PRO A 134 -8.17 -1.50 12.81
N SER A 135 -7.00 -2.06 12.44
CA SER A 135 -5.70 -1.44 12.63
C SER A 135 -5.53 -0.19 11.76
N ALA A 136 -5.92 -0.25 10.49
CA ALA A 136 -5.89 0.89 9.58
C ALA A 136 -6.84 2.00 10.06
N TYR A 137 -8.06 1.65 10.46
CA TYR A 137 -8.99 2.63 11.01
C TYR A 137 -8.47 3.25 12.34
N ASN A 138 -7.73 2.49 13.14
CA ASN A 138 -7.10 3.04 14.34
C ASN A 138 -6.02 4.09 14.00
N ASN A 139 -5.23 3.88 12.93
CA ASN A 139 -4.31 4.90 12.41
C ASN A 139 -5.06 6.19 12.04
N VAL A 140 -6.14 6.06 11.26
CA VAL A 140 -7.00 7.18 10.86
C VAL A 140 -7.54 7.94 12.08
N ARG A 141 -8.06 7.22 13.07
CA ARG A 141 -8.64 7.82 14.29
C ARG A 141 -7.60 8.60 15.11
N GLN A 142 -6.35 8.19 15.08
CA GLN A 142 -5.27 8.86 15.81
C GLN A 142 -4.66 10.03 15.03
N ALA A 143 -4.60 9.91 13.70
CA ALA A 143 -3.92 10.85 12.82
C ALA A 143 -4.82 12.02 12.38
N MET A 144 -6.10 11.75 12.18
CA MET A 144 -7.04 12.65 11.54
C MET A 144 -8.01 13.30 12.53
N SER A 145 -8.62 14.39 12.12
CA SER A 145 -9.70 15.05 12.89
C SER A 145 -10.89 14.12 13.09
N LYS A 146 -11.79 14.51 14.02
CA LYS A 146 -13.01 13.74 14.26
C LYS A 146 -13.92 13.70 13.03
N SER A 147 -14.04 14.79 12.27
CA SER A 147 -14.85 14.85 11.05
C SER A 147 -14.28 13.95 9.96
N GLU A 148 -12.98 14.00 9.71
CA GLU A 148 -12.31 13.12 8.75
C GLU A 148 -12.47 11.65 9.16
N SER A 149 -12.12 11.28 10.40
CA SER A 149 -12.20 9.88 10.87
C SER A 149 -13.61 9.32 10.88
N GLN A 150 -14.64 10.19 10.94
CA GLN A 150 -16.04 9.79 10.76
C GLN A 150 -16.53 9.89 9.31
N CYS A 151 -15.64 10.14 8.34
CA CYS A 151 -15.98 10.34 6.92
C CYS A 151 -17.03 11.44 6.68
N GLU A 152 -16.96 12.50 7.46
CA GLU A 152 -17.73 13.74 7.29
C GLU A 152 -16.93 14.75 6.49
N ASP A 153 -15.62 14.53 6.36
CA ASP A 153 -14.69 15.27 5.52
C ASP A 153 -13.78 14.31 4.74
N LEU A 154 -12.96 14.87 3.84
CA LEU A 154 -12.12 14.13 2.90
C LEU A 154 -10.85 13.62 3.59
N TRP A 155 -10.40 12.43 3.19
CA TRP A 155 -9.10 11.91 3.62
C TRP A 155 -8.03 12.27 2.61
N GLU A 156 -6.97 12.94 3.03
CA GLU A 156 -5.80 13.10 2.18
C GLU A 156 -4.96 11.82 2.20
N VAL A 157 -4.81 11.19 1.04
CA VAL A 157 -4.17 9.88 0.89
C VAL A 157 -3.16 9.90 -0.25
N ARG A 158 -2.18 8.98 -0.18
CA ARG A 158 -1.23 8.73 -1.26
C ARG A 158 -0.79 7.28 -1.28
N PRO A 159 -0.25 6.78 -2.41
CA PRO A 159 0.35 5.46 -2.45
C PRO A 159 1.59 5.34 -1.55
N SER A 160 1.68 4.20 -0.85
CA SER A 160 2.86 3.81 -0.07
C SER A 160 3.28 2.40 -0.41
N ALA A 161 4.59 2.14 -0.40
CA ALA A 161 5.14 0.82 -0.65
C ALA A 161 4.76 -0.13 0.49
N HIS A 162 4.26 -1.31 0.13
CA HIS A 162 3.73 -2.29 1.07
C HIS A 162 4.47 -3.62 0.98
N TYR A 163 4.44 -4.25 -0.18
CA TYR A 163 4.89 -5.62 -0.32
C TYR A 163 5.84 -5.78 -1.50
N MET A 164 6.98 -6.46 -1.24
CA MET A 164 7.85 -6.92 -2.31
C MET A 164 7.27 -8.19 -2.91
N MET A 165 6.85 -8.15 -4.19
CA MET A 165 6.24 -9.27 -4.88
C MET A 165 7.29 -10.25 -5.42
N GLY A 166 8.43 -9.72 -5.87
CA GLY A 166 9.59 -10.49 -6.26
C GLY A 166 10.42 -10.95 -5.07
N GLY A 167 11.58 -11.52 -5.34
CA GLY A 167 12.50 -11.97 -4.29
C GLY A 167 13.46 -13.05 -4.72
N ILE A 168 13.88 -13.86 -3.76
CA ILE A 168 14.78 -14.98 -3.96
C ILE A 168 14.01 -16.12 -4.63
N ARG A 169 14.49 -16.59 -5.78
CA ARG A 169 13.91 -17.73 -6.46
C ARG A 169 14.10 -19.00 -5.65
N VAL A 170 13.04 -19.77 -5.45
CA VAL A 170 13.05 -21.03 -4.71
C VAL A 170 12.42 -22.17 -5.50
N ASP A 171 12.74 -23.38 -5.15
CA ASP A 171 12.08 -24.59 -5.59
C ASP A 171 10.83 -24.93 -4.73
N GLU A 172 10.22 -26.07 -4.98
CA GLU A 172 9.03 -26.57 -4.26
C GLU A 172 9.29 -26.86 -2.77
N ASN A 173 10.56 -26.98 -2.36
CA ASN A 173 10.98 -27.20 -0.98
C ASN A 173 11.46 -25.91 -0.30
N CYS A 174 11.22 -24.74 -0.92
CA CYS A 174 11.72 -23.43 -0.50
C CYS A 174 13.26 -23.33 -0.48
N CYS A 175 13.97 -24.22 -1.12
CA CYS A 175 15.42 -24.15 -1.30
C CYS A 175 15.73 -23.08 -2.36
N SER A 176 16.66 -22.17 -2.04
CA SER A 176 17.04 -21.10 -2.98
C SER A 176 17.74 -21.68 -4.20
N ILE A 177 17.27 -21.27 -5.38
CA ILE A 177 17.86 -21.67 -6.66
C ILE A 177 18.93 -20.66 -7.06
N GLY A 178 20.03 -21.18 -7.58
CA GLY A 178 21.13 -20.39 -8.08
C GLY A 178 22.33 -21.28 -8.31
N GLY A 179 23.41 -20.72 -8.75
CA GLY A 179 24.64 -21.49 -8.89
C GLY A 179 25.66 -20.85 -9.80
N SER A 180 26.90 -21.10 -9.47
CA SER A 180 28.04 -20.79 -10.31
C SER A 180 27.97 -21.58 -11.60
N LYS A 181 27.97 -20.87 -12.73
CA LYS A 181 28.34 -21.33 -14.06
C LYS A 181 28.15 -22.84 -14.36
N GLY A 182 26.94 -23.22 -14.79
CA GLY A 182 26.77 -24.47 -15.52
C GLY A 182 25.70 -25.43 -14.97
N LEU A 183 25.25 -25.33 -13.76
CA LEU A 183 24.21 -26.15 -13.18
C LEU A 183 22.90 -25.33 -13.14
N LYS A 184 22.09 -25.46 -14.18
CA LYS A 184 20.77 -24.84 -14.20
C LYS A 184 19.85 -25.58 -13.22
N ASN A 185 19.28 -24.85 -12.27
CA ASN A 185 18.25 -25.27 -11.31
C ASN A 185 18.71 -26.13 -10.14
N ASP A 186 19.97 -26.12 -9.75
CA ASP A 186 20.37 -26.77 -8.51
C ASP A 186 20.14 -25.82 -7.33
N GLY A 187 19.52 -26.35 -6.28
CA GLY A 187 19.32 -25.63 -5.02
C GLY A 187 20.66 -25.30 -4.35
N ILE A 188 20.76 -24.16 -3.74
CA ILE A 188 21.92 -23.81 -2.91
C ILE A 188 21.79 -24.54 -1.57
N LEU A 189 22.68 -25.49 -1.33
CA LEU A 189 22.62 -26.35 -0.15
C LEU A 189 22.57 -25.52 1.15
N GLY A 190 21.52 -25.73 1.94
CA GLY A 190 21.33 -25.09 3.24
C GLY A 190 20.81 -23.65 3.20
N LEU A 191 20.48 -23.11 2.00
CA LEU A 191 19.90 -21.80 1.85
C LEU A 191 18.42 -21.92 1.46
N PHE A 192 17.53 -21.49 2.36
CA PHE A 192 16.08 -21.47 2.15
C PHE A 192 15.56 -20.06 2.21
N ALA A 193 14.47 -19.77 1.47
CA ALA A 193 13.81 -18.48 1.55
C ALA A 193 12.29 -18.66 1.64
N ALA A 194 11.67 -17.84 2.51
CA ALA A 194 10.24 -17.79 2.72
C ALA A 194 9.80 -16.40 3.19
N GLY A 195 8.52 -16.09 3.01
CA GLY A 195 7.93 -14.79 3.33
C GLY A 195 8.23 -13.73 2.26
N GLN A 196 8.00 -12.47 2.66
CA GLN A 196 8.27 -11.32 1.81
C GLN A 196 9.76 -11.12 1.53
#